data_194dc7127adc2995f581750e11036ac2
#
_entry.id   194dc7127adc2995f581750e11036ac2
#
_cell.length_a   1.000
_cell.length_b   1.000
_cell.length_c   1.000
_cell.angle_alpha   90.00
_cell.angle_beta   90.00
_cell.angle_gamma   90.00
#
_symmetry.space_group_name_H-M   'P 1'
#
loop_
_entity.id
_entity.type
_entity.pdbx_description
1 polymer ?
#
loop_
_entity_poly.entity_id
_entity_poly.type
_entity_poly.pdbx_seq_one_letter_code
_entity_poly.pdbx_strand_id
1 'polypeptide(L)'
;MECSNLEYYVENRNEVLEFVQKTYNVNRDIAKNLFIRLLYSGTFSTWATDNNIKEPELEFIKNITEELKHLSVNFVNNNPHLRKRVYAQRKLEKKDTRKEKIIKSTTSYYLQEIENRILETIYQYCVENNIIKEGIACLCYDGIMVEQDYYNEQLLDIFNELIINELA
;
A
#
# COMPACT_ATOMS: atom_id res chain seq x y z
N MET A 1 18.35 -9.75 0.18
CA MET A 1 18.58 -8.41 0.79
C MET A 1 17.56 -8.29 1.90
N GLU A 2 18.01 -8.03 3.09
CA GLU A 2 17.15 -7.75 4.22
C GLU A 2 16.51 -6.37 4.03
N CYS A 3 15.22 -6.24 4.32
CA CYS A 3 14.46 -4.99 4.24
C CYS A 3 14.26 -4.43 5.65
N SER A 4 15.36 -4.30 6.39
CA SER A 4 15.35 -3.99 7.83
C SER A 4 14.70 -2.65 8.18
N ASN A 5 14.82 -1.64 7.31
CA ASN A 5 14.19 -0.35 7.55
C ASN A 5 12.68 -0.40 7.28
N LEU A 6 12.25 -1.14 6.28
CA LEU A 6 10.82 -1.36 6.00
C LEU A 6 10.17 -2.20 7.09
N GLU A 7 10.83 -3.26 7.55
CA GLU A 7 10.40 -4.09 8.67
C GLU A 7 10.26 -3.25 9.95
N TYR A 8 11.30 -2.47 10.29
CA TYR A 8 11.24 -1.55 11.42
C TYR A 8 10.06 -0.56 11.30
N TYR A 9 9.81 -0.01 10.12
CA TYR A 9 8.66 0.87 9.90
C TYR A 9 7.33 0.19 10.16
N VAL A 10 7.16 -1.06 9.70
CA VAL A 10 5.92 -1.81 9.90
C VAL A 10 5.67 -2.09 11.37
N GLU A 11 6.69 -2.55 12.09
CA GLU A 11 6.61 -2.90 13.51
C GLU A 11 6.45 -1.68 14.43
N ASN A 12 7.12 -0.56 14.08
CA ASN A 12 7.18 0.65 14.91
C ASN A 12 6.47 1.85 14.26
N ARG A 13 5.42 1.58 13.47
CA ARG A 13 4.77 2.57 12.61
C ARG A 13 4.39 3.87 13.34
N ASN A 14 3.84 3.78 14.53
CA ASN A 14 3.39 4.95 15.28
C ASN A 14 4.56 5.85 15.69
N GLU A 15 5.64 5.26 16.20
CA GLU A 15 6.86 5.94 16.58
C GLU A 15 7.52 6.65 15.39
N VAL A 16 7.63 5.94 14.26
CA VAL A 16 8.20 6.50 13.02
C VAL A 16 7.37 7.66 12.50
N LEU A 17 6.04 7.54 12.52
CA LEU A 17 5.17 8.64 12.11
C LEU A 17 5.31 9.86 13.02
N GLU A 18 5.40 9.68 14.35
CA GLU A 18 5.65 10.78 15.29
C GLU A 18 7.01 11.44 15.06
N PHE A 19 8.04 10.65 14.80
CA PHE A 19 9.36 11.16 14.46
C PHE A 19 9.34 12.03 13.19
N VAL A 20 8.67 11.57 12.13
CA VAL A 20 8.49 12.34 10.89
C VAL A 20 7.68 13.62 11.13
N GLN A 21 6.60 13.55 11.92
CA GLN A 21 5.80 14.73 12.28
C GLN A 21 6.65 15.80 12.98
N LYS A 22 7.45 15.39 13.97
CA LYS A 22 8.33 16.31 14.72
C LYS A 22 9.43 16.89 13.85
N THR A 23 10.05 16.06 13.01
CA THR A 23 11.19 16.48 12.16
C THR A 23 10.77 17.50 11.11
N TYR A 24 9.63 17.27 10.45
CA TYR A 24 9.16 18.10 9.34
C TYR A 24 8.04 19.07 9.74
N ASN A 25 7.69 19.13 11.02
CA ASN A 25 6.60 19.96 11.54
C ASN A 25 5.28 19.79 10.77
N VAL A 26 4.87 18.55 10.57
CA VAL A 26 3.64 18.17 9.82
C VAL A 26 2.69 17.38 10.70
N ASN A 27 1.42 17.31 10.29
CA ASN A 27 0.44 16.46 10.95
C ASN A 27 0.63 14.97 10.58
N ARG A 28 -0.09 14.09 11.28
CA ARG A 28 -0.01 12.64 11.10
C ARG A 28 -0.39 12.19 9.68
N ASP A 29 -1.40 12.82 9.07
CA ASP A 29 -1.87 12.43 7.75
C ASP A 29 -0.84 12.77 6.67
N ILE A 30 -0.17 13.91 6.79
CA ILE A 30 0.93 14.29 5.90
C ILE A 30 2.11 13.34 6.07
N ALA A 31 2.47 12.98 7.32
CA ALA A 31 3.53 12.00 7.60
C ALA A 31 3.18 10.61 7.03
N LYS A 32 1.95 10.13 7.22
CA LYS A 32 1.45 8.87 6.64
C LYS A 32 1.52 8.89 5.11
N ASN A 33 1.13 10.01 4.50
CA ASN A 33 1.14 10.17 3.04
C ASN A 33 2.54 10.02 2.44
N LEU A 34 3.61 10.41 3.15
CA LEU A 34 4.99 10.16 2.72
C LEU A 34 5.22 8.67 2.43
N PHE A 35 4.95 7.80 3.41
CA PHE A 35 5.20 6.36 3.26
C PHE A 35 4.31 5.71 2.22
N ILE A 36 3.04 6.12 2.12
CA ILE A 36 2.15 5.68 1.03
C ILE A 36 2.74 6.06 -0.33
N ARG A 37 3.23 7.29 -0.50
CA ARG A 37 3.87 7.71 -1.74
C ARG A 37 5.11 6.90 -2.08
N LEU A 38 5.97 6.62 -1.10
CA LEU A 38 7.16 5.81 -1.30
C LEU A 38 6.79 4.39 -1.75
N LEU A 39 5.79 3.78 -1.12
CA LEU A 39 5.27 2.46 -1.49
C LEU A 39 4.83 2.41 -2.96
N TYR A 40 4.15 3.44 -3.43
CA TYR A 40 3.73 3.57 -4.84
C TYR A 40 4.81 4.20 -5.74
N SER A 41 6.09 4.10 -5.33
CA SER A 41 7.25 4.61 -6.06
C SER A 41 7.22 6.13 -6.30
N GLY A 42 6.60 6.91 -5.43
CA GLY A 42 6.79 8.34 -5.33
C GLY A 42 8.17 8.70 -4.76
N THR A 43 8.44 9.97 -4.53
CA THR A 43 9.72 10.43 -4.00
C THR A 43 9.51 11.38 -2.83
N PHE A 44 10.48 11.39 -1.91
CA PHE A 44 10.53 12.38 -0.83
C PHE A 44 10.50 13.82 -1.39
N SER A 45 11.26 14.10 -2.43
CA SER A 45 11.33 15.43 -3.04
C SER A 45 9.96 15.96 -3.50
N THR A 46 9.14 15.10 -4.12
CA THR A 46 7.79 15.50 -4.54
C THR A 46 6.90 15.77 -3.32
N TRP A 47 6.96 14.89 -2.31
CA TRP A 47 6.21 15.08 -1.08
C TRP A 47 6.63 16.35 -0.33
N ALA A 48 7.94 16.61 -0.23
CA ALA A 48 8.48 17.82 0.40
C ALA A 48 8.03 19.09 -0.32
N THR A 49 8.04 19.10 -1.65
CA THR A 49 7.56 20.21 -2.46
C THR A 49 6.06 20.49 -2.21
N ASP A 50 5.25 19.44 -2.24
CA ASP A 50 3.78 19.56 -2.05
C ASP A 50 3.40 20.08 -0.65
N ASN A 51 4.27 19.87 0.34
CA ASN A 51 4.04 20.27 1.73
C ASN A 51 4.92 21.45 2.19
N ASN A 52 5.64 22.12 1.26
CA ASN A 52 6.54 23.25 1.54
C ASN A 52 7.64 22.94 2.57
N ILE A 53 8.14 21.70 2.59
CA ILE A 53 9.20 21.23 3.48
C ILE A 53 10.56 21.60 2.90
N LYS A 54 11.43 22.18 3.73
CA LYS A 54 12.78 22.62 3.35
C LYS A 54 13.86 21.75 3.97
N GLU A 55 13.50 20.99 4.98
CA GLU A 55 14.40 20.08 5.70
C GLU A 55 14.87 18.96 4.77
N PRO A 56 16.12 18.51 4.92
CA PRO A 56 16.67 17.44 4.09
C PRO A 56 15.97 16.09 4.37
N GLU A 57 16.04 15.21 3.38
CA GLU A 57 15.56 13.84 3.51
C GLU A 57 16.35 13.08 4.58
N LEU A 58 15.63 12.50 5.54
CA LEU A 58 16.22 11.64 6.57
C LEU A 58 16.85 10.39 5.95
N GLU A 59 17.97 9.95 6.52
CA GLU A 59 18.67 8.74 6.07
C GLU A 59 17.78 7.51 6.11
N PHE A 60 16.95 7.37 7.15
CA PHE A 60 15.96 6.31 7.26
C PHE A 60 14.96 6.28 6.08
N ILE A 61 14.50 7.46 5.62
CA ILE A 61 13.59 7.57 4.46
C ILE A 61 14.30 7.16 3.17
N LYS A 62 15.56 7.55 2.99
CA LYS A 62 16.37 7.12 1.84
C LYS A 62 16.53 5.60 1.82
N ASN A 63 16.84 5.00 2.97
CA ASN A 63 17.03 3.55 3.08
C ASN A 63 15.74 2.80 2.74
N ILE A 64 14.58 3.19 3.29
CA ILE A 64 13.28 2.63 2.90
C ILE A 64 13.04 2.79 1.39
N THR A 65 13.36 3.95 0.82
CA THR A 65 13.17 4.21 -0.62
C THR A 65 13.99 3.24 -1.46
N GLU A 66 15.25 2.97 -1.09
CA GLU A 66 16.11 2.04 -1.81
C GLU A 66 15.61 0.58 -1.62
N GLU A 67 15.21 0.17 -0.42
CA GLU A 67 14.60 -1.15 -0.17
C GLU A 67 13.35 -1.36 -1.05
N LEU A 68 12.43 -0.40 -1.07
CA LEU A 68 11.22 -0.45 -1.91
C LEU A 68 11.51 -0.50 -3.41
N LYS A 69 12.54 0.22 -3.89
CA LYS A 69 12.99 0.13 -5.29
C LYS A 69 13.48 -1.27 -5.63
N HIS A 70 14.31 -1.86 -4.76
CA HIS A 70 14.81 -3.22 -4.96
C HIS A 70 13.69 -4.25 -4.97
N LEU A 71 12.77 -4.17 -4.01
CA LEU A 71 11.58 -5.03 -3.96
C LEU A 71 10.75 -4.91 -5.23
N SER A 72 10.48 -3.68 -5.68
CA SER A 72 9.72 -3.42 -6.92
C SER A 72 10.39 -4.04 -8.16
N VAL A 73 11.71 -3.90 -8.29
CA VAL A 73 12.46 -4.48 -9.42
C VAL A 73 12.41 -6.02 -9.38
N ASN A 74 12.67 -6.61 -8.21
CA ASN A 74 12.63 -8.06 -8.04
C ASN A 74 11.24 -8.62 -8.33
N PHE A 75 10.21 -7.97 -7.78
CA PHE A 75 8.82 -8.33 -8.03
C PHE A 75 8.50 -8.32 -9.53
N VAL A 76 8.80 -7.23 -10.23
CA VAL A 76 8.50 -7.07 -11.67
C VAL A 76 9.25 -8.10 -12.52
N ASN A 77 10.48 -8.47 -12.14
CA ASN A 77 11.25 -9.49 -12.83
C ASN A 77 10.64 -10.88 -12.63
N ASN A 78 10.10 -11.18 -11.46
CA ASN A 78 9.45 -12.45 -11.14
C ASN A 78 8.01 -12.54 -11.69
N ASN A 79 7.43 -11.43 -12.15
CA ASN A 79 6.07 -11.38 -12.70
C ASN A 79 6.03 -10.88 -14.17
N PRO A 80 6.65 -11.62 -15.11
CA PRO A 80 6.78 -11.17 -16.51
C PRO A 80 5.43 -11.03 -17.22
N HIS A 81 4.41 -11.81 -16.82
CA HIS A 81 3.07 -11.72 -17.40
C HIS A 81 2.40 -10.38 -17.04
N LEU A 82 2.44 -9.99 -15.77
CA LEU A 82 1.90 -8.71 -15.31
C LEU A 82 2.62 -7.55 -15.98
N ARG A 83 3.96 -7.61 -16.06
CA ARG A 83 4.77 -6.61 -16.76
C ARG A 83 4.36 -6.44 -18.21
N LYS A 84 4.13 -7.55 -18.96
CA LYS A 84 3.67 -7.51 -20.35
C LYS A 84 2.29 -6.88 -20.48
N ARG A 85 1.35 -7.24 -19.60
CA ARG A 85 -0.01 -6.67 -19.58
C ARG A 85 0.04 -5.15 -19.37
N VAL A 86 0.81 -4.70 -18.35
CA VAL A 86 1.00 -3.27 -18.05
C VAL A 86 1.64 -2.52 -19.20
N TYR A 87 2.67 -3.10 -19.85
CA TYR A 87 3.30 -2.49 -21.01
C TYR A 87 2.29 -2.30 -22.17
N ALA A 88 1.52 -3.33 -22.49
CA ALA A 88 0.50 -3.27 -23.53
C ALA A 88 -0.58 -2.22 -23.22
N GLN A 89 -1.08 -2.18 -21.98
CA GLN A 89 -2.05 -1.21 -21.53
C GLN A 89 -1.54 0.23 -21.66
N ARG A 90 -0.34 0.50 -21.17
CA ARG A 90 0.27 1.85 -21.25
C ARG A 90 0.49 2.27 -22.71
N LYS A 91 0.85 1.32 -23.59
CA LYS A 91 1.00 1.60 -25.03
C LYS A 91 -0.33 1.96 -25.68
N LEU A 92 -1.41 1.25 -25.36
CA LEU A 92 -2.77 1.57 -25.84
C LEU A 92 -3.22 2.97 -25.37
N GLU A 93 -2.91 3.32 -24.12
CA GLU A 93 -3.23 4.63 -23.53
C GLU A 93 -2.25 5.75 -23.95
N LYS A 94 -1.30 5.46 -24.85
CA LYS A 94 -0.25 6.41 -25.29
C LYS A 94 0.56 7.02 -24.15
N LYS A 95 0.70 6.29 -23.02
CA LYS A 95 1.51 6.67 -21.86
C LYS A 95 2.96 6.28 -22.03
N ASP A 96 3.84 6.94 -21.29
CA ASP A 96 5.29 6.65 -21.26
C ASP A 96 5.56 5.18 -20.90
N THR A 97 6.31 4.48 -21.76
CA THR A 97 6.66 3.05 -21.62
C THR A 97 8.12 2.82 -21.22
N ARG A 98 8.85 3.84 -20.77
CA ARG A 98 10.21 3.66 -20.23
C ARG A 98 10.21 2.66 -19.07
N LYS A 99 11.33 1.94 -18.91
CA LYS A 99 11.49 0.86 -17.93
C LYS A 99 11.01 1.25 -16.54
N GLU A 100 11.40 2.42 -16.05
CA GLU A 100 11.01 2.93 -14.73
C GLU A 100 9.48 3.09 -14.59
N LYS A 101 8.82 3.59 -15.63
CA LYS A 101 7.36 3.77 -15.63
C LYS A 101 6.62 2.44 -15.67
N ILE A 102 7.19 1.46 -16.36
CA ILE A 102 6.65 0.09 -16.36
C ILE A 102 6.81 -0.53 -14.96
N ILE A 103 7.98 -0.42 -14.33
CA ILE A 103 8.20 -0.93 -12.96
C ILE A 103 7.18 -0.32 -12.00
N LYS A 104 7.08 1.00 -11.95
CA LYS A 104 6.11 1.71 -11.08
C LYS A 104 4.67 1.24 -11.29
N SER A 105 4.22 1.20 -12.55
CA SER A 105 2.86 0.77 -12.84
C SER A 105 2.63 -0.70 -12.50
N THR A 106 3.59 -1.58 -12.77
CA THR A 106 3.46 -3.01 -12.46
C THR A 106 3.37 -3.23 -10.95
N THR A 107 4.21 -2.53 -10.17
CA THR A 107 4.15 -2.58 -8.69
C THR A 107 2.80 -2.06 -8.18
N SER A 108 2.31 -0.93 -8.72
CA SER A 108 1.01 -0.37 -8.33
C SER A 108 -0.15 -1.33 -8.63
N TYR A 109 -0.19 -1.95 -9.80
CA TYR A 109 -1.22 -2.95 -10.13
C TYR A 109 -1.17 -4.16 -9.21
N TYR A 110 0.02 -4.61 -8.85
CA TYR A 110 0.16 -5.74 -7.92
C TYR A 110 -0.35 -5.42 -6.52
N LEU A 111 -0.01 -4.25 -5.98
CA LEU A 111 -0.50 -3.83 -4.67
C LEU A 111 -2.04 -3.75 -4.67
N GLN A 112 -2.63 -3.18 -5.72
CA GLN A 112 -4.08 -3.14 -5.88
C GLN A 112 -4.70 -4.55 -6.00
N GLU A 113 -4.02 -5.49 -6.64
CA GLU A 113 -4.48 -6.88 -6.76
C GLU A 113 -4.48 -7.58 -5.39
N ILE A 114 -3.47 -7.31 -4.53
CA ILE A 114 -3.45 -7.78 -3.14
C ILE A 114 -4.59 -7.15 -2.33
N GLU A 115 -4.76 -5.83 -2.40
CA GLU A 115 -5.84 -5.11 -1.71
C GLU A 115 -7.21 -5.69 -2.10
N ASN A 116 -7.44 -5.94 -3.39
CA ASN A 116 -8.68 -6.55 -3.87
C ASN A 116 -8.89 -7.98 -3.34
N ARG A 117 -7.85 -8.80 -3.31
CA ARG A 117 -7.92 -10.17 -2.76
C ARG A 117 -8.29 -10.15 -1.27
N ILE A 118 -7.66 -9.28 -0.50
CA ILE A 118 -7.97 -9.08 0.92
C ILE A 118 -9.44 -8.69 1.10
N LEU A 119 -9.89 -7.70 0.33
CA LEU A 119 -11.27 -7.24 0.39
C LEU A 119 -12.27 -8.33 0.00
N GLU A 120 -11.96 -9.13 -1.02
CA GLU A 120 -12.78 -10.27 -1.43
C GLU A 120 -12.87 -11.33 -0.34
N THR A 121 -11.76 -11.66 0.31
CA THR A 121 -11.71 -12.62 1.43
C THR A 121 -12.58 -12.15 2.59
N ILE A 122 -12.48 -10.87 2.97
CA ILE A 122 -13.33 -10.28 4.02
C ILE A 122 -14.80 -10.28 3.61
N TYR A 123 -15.11 -9.92 2.36
CA TYR A 123 -16.47 -9.91 1.83
C TYR A 123 -17.10 -11.30 1.89
N GLN A 124 -16.39 -12.33 1.41
CA GLN A 124 -16.87 -13.72 1.45
C GLN A 124 -17.15 -14.18 2.87
N TYR A 125 -16.26 -13.91 3.81
CA TYR A 125 -16.49 -14.20 5.22
C TYR A 125 -17.76 -13.51 5.76
N CYS A 126 -17.98 -12.25 5.44
CA CYS A 126 -19.15 -11.50 5.87
C CYS A 126 -20.46 -12.07 5.29
N VAL A 127 -20.44 -12.55 4.04
CA VAL A 127 -21.60 -13.20 3.41
C VAL A 127 -21.88 -14.56 4.07
N GLU A 128 -20.86 -15.41 4.21
CA GLU A 128 -20.99 -16.76 4.78
C GLU A 128 -21.48 -16.75 6.23
N ASN A 129 -21.12 -15.71 6.99
CA ASN A 129 -21.53 -15.55 8.37
C ASN A 129 -22.78 -14.66 8.55
N ASN A 130 -23.49 -14.33 7.45
CA ASN A 130 -24.71 -13.50 7.43
C ASN A 130 -24.53 -12.10 8.06
N ILE A 131 -23.31 -11.56 8.07
CA ILE A 131 -23.01 -10.20 8.50
C ILE A 131 -23.52 -9.19 7.46
N ILE A 132 -23.45 -9.58 6.18
CA ILE A 132 -24.02 -8.84 5.04
C ILE A 132 -24.80 -9.80 4.14
N LYS A 133 -25.73 -9.28 3.36
CA LYS A 133 -26.38 -10.04 2.30
C LYS A 133 -25.53 -10.05 1.05
N GLU A 134 -25.47 -11.20 0.38
CA GLU A 134 -24.82 -11.31 -0.93
C GLU A 134 -25.37 -10.27 -1.92
N GLY A 135 -24.49 -9.58 -2.61
CA GLY A 135 -24.84 -8.50 -3.55
C GLY A 135 -25.31 -7.18 -2.92
N ILE A 136 -25.39 -7.10 -1.57
CA ILE A 136 -25.76 -5.88 -0.84
C ILE A 136 -24.64 -5.57 0.15
N ALA A 137 -23.56 -5.01 -0.36
CA ALA A 137 -22.45 -4.52 0.46
C ALA A 137 -22.02 -3.15 -0.03
N CYS A 138 -21.68 -2.27 0.90
CA CYS A 138 -21.01 -1.03 0.57
C CYS A 138 -19.50 -1.23 0.72
N LEU A 139 -18.81 -1.45 -0.41
CA LEU A 139 -17.37 -1.49 -0.46
C LEU A 139 -16.85 -0.05 -0.62
N CYS A 140 -15.97 0.37 0.28
CA CYS A 140 -15.38 1.70 0.29
C CYS A 140 -13.87 1.59 0.16
N TYR A 141 -13.31 1.76 -1.05
CA TYR A 141 -11.89 1.63 -1.34
C TYR A 141 -11.33 0.27 -0.91
N ASP A 142 -10.58 0.25 0.18
CA ASP A 142 -9.93 -0.91 0.81
C ASP A 142 -10.73 -1.47 2.02
N GLY A 143 -11.98 -1.07 2.17
CA GLY A 143 -12.82 -1.42 3.30
C GLY A 143 -14.24 -1.86 2.93
N ILE A 144 -14.90 -2.45 3.89
CA ILE A 144 -16.31 -2.84 3.81
C ILE A 144 -17.11 -2.20 4.95
N MET A 145 -18.29 -1.68 4.63
CA MET A 145 -19.21 -1.19 5.64
C MET A 145 -20.17 -2.33 6.04
N VAL A 146 -20.26 -2.57 7.35
CA VAL A 146 -21.22 -3.48 7.95
C VAL A 146 -22.19 -2.70 8.83
N GLU A 147 -23.39 -3.25 9.06
CA GLU A 147 -24.34 -2.67 10.00
C GLU A 147 -23.75 -2.70 11.42
N GLN A 148 -24.05 -1.66 12.20
CA GLN A 148 -23.49 -1.48 13.55
C GLN A 148 -23.78 -2.67 14.49
N ASP A 149 -24.93 -3.33 14.33
CA ASP A 149 -25.35 -4.46 15.16
C ASP A 149 -24.47 -5.70 14.97
N TYR A 150 -23.77 -5.80 13.83
CA TYR A 150 -22.83 -6.89 13.53
C TYR A 150 -21.37 -6.54 13.85
N TYR A 151 -21.08 -5.26 14.15
CA TYR A 151 -19.73 -4.84 14.49
C TYR A 151 -19.39 -5.20 15.93
N ASN A 152 -18.26 -5.86 16.12
CA ASN A 152 -17.62 -6.07 17.41
C ASN A 152 -16.09 -6.15 17.23
N GLU A 153 -15.34 -6.02 18.32
CA GLU A 153 -13.86 -6.06 18.27
C GLU A 153 -13.34 -7.42 17.79
N GLN A 154 -14.02 -8.52 18.10
CA GLN A 154 -13.64 -9.87 17.65
C GLN A 154 -13.68 -9.99 16.13
N LEU A 155 -14.56 -9.25 15.46
CA LEU A 155 -14.63 -9.24 14.00
C LEU A 155 -13.33 -8.69 13.37
N LEU A 156 -12.71 -7.70 14.00
CA LEU A 156 -11.42 -7.18 13.56
C LEU A 156 -10.29 -8.20 13.73
N ASP A 157 -10.29 -8.95 14.81
CA ASP A 157 -9.30 -10.01 15.05
C ASP A 157 -9.44 -11.11 13.99
N ILE A 158 -10.68 -11.52 13.69
CA ILE A 158 -10.97 -12.50 12.64
C ILE A 158 -10.49 -11.98 11.28
N PHE A 159 -10.75 -10.72 10.93
CA PHE A 159 -10.29 -10.15 9.67
C PHE A 159 -8.76 -10.13 9.59
N ASN A 160 -8.07 -9.81 10.68
CA ASN A 160 -6.61 -9.87 10.72
C ASN A 160 -6.08 -11.29 10.49
N GLU A 161 -6.69 -12.31 11.09
CA GLU A 161 -6.32 -13.71 10.86
C GLU A 161 -6.56 -14.13 9.40
N LEU A 162 -7.69 -13.74 8.82
CA LEU A 162 -8.02 -14.02 7.41
C LEU A 162 -7.00 -13.37 6.47
N ILE A 163 -6.61 -12.14 6.72
CA ILE A 163 -5.61 -11.41 5.93
C ILE A 163 -4.25 -12.12 6.01
N ILE A 164 -3.83 -12.50 7.21
CA ILE A 164 -2.56 -13.22 7.40
C ILE A 164 -2.58 -14.54 6.62
N ASN A 165 -3.66 -15.31 6.70
CA ASN A 165 -3.78 -16.59 6.01
C ASN A 165 -3.83 -16.43 4.48
N GLU A 166 -4.45 -15.36 3.97
CA GLU A 166 -4.52 -15.09 2.52
C GLU A 166 -3.15 -14.66 1.95
N LEU A 167 -2.29 -14.07 2.76
CA LEU A 167 -0.99 -13.56 2.33
C LEU A 167 0.18 -14.53 2.60
N ALA A 168 -0.05 -15.60 3.36
CA ALA A 168 0.96 -16.63 3.67
C ALA A 168 1.18 -17.58 2.48
#